data_c160d29832f9ce4fed82422b5e7a7e89
#
_entry.id   c160d29832f9ce4fed82422b5e7a7e89
#
_cell.length_a   1.000
_cell.length_b   1.000
_cell.length_c   1.000
_cell.angle_alpha   90.00
_cell.angle_beta   90.00
_cell.angle_gamma   90.00
#
_symmetry.space_group_name_H-M   'P 1'
#
loop_
_entity.id
_entity.type
_entity.pdbx_description
1 polymer ?
#
loop_
_entity_poly.entity_id
_entity_poly.type
_entity_poly.pdbx_seq_one_letter_code
_entity_poly.pdbx_strand_id
1 'polypeptide(L)'
;MKRGQQKVLTLIGDVYKKTQYLHGDSSLVSSLHSITADFLNNVPCLEIVGANGSLRSPNAMAAARYLSVKLSKYSFIYEYDNDLWNNKTEEGQQIEPEMMFPPLCTLLTTQSIGLAPGFAFKSFSYNPLDVIDA
;
A
#
# COMPACT_ATOMS: atom_id res chain seq x y z
N MET A 1 -6.37 -12.57 -8.47
CA MET A 1 -5.98 -11.47 -9.41
C MET A 1 -4.99 -11.99 -10.43
N LYS A 2 -5.16 -11.74 -11.74
CA LYS A 2 -4.12 -12.11 -12.72
C LYS A 2 -2.86 -11.28 -12.41
N ARG A 3 -1.69 -11.93 -12.34
CA ARG A 3 -0.37 -11.29 -12.12
C ARG A 3 0.05 -10.32 -13.24
N GLY A 4 -0.91 -9.70 -13.92
CA GLY A 4 -0.68 -8.80 -15.06
C GLY A 4 -0.48 -7.35 -14.62
N GLN A 5 0.32 -6.64 -15.38
CA GLN A 5 0.48 -5.20 -15.25
C GLN A 5 -0.79 -4.49 -15.74
N GLN A 6 -1.26 -3.48 -14.99
CA GLN A 6 -2.37 -2.61 -15.41
C GLN A 6 -2.03 -1.13 -15.20
N LYS A 7 -2.76 -0.24 -15.83
CA LYS A 7 -2.59 1.21 -15.62
C LYS A 7 -3.05 1.62 -14.22
N VAL A 8 -2.34 2.57 -13.60
CA VAL A 8 -2.70 3.11 -12.28
C VAL A 8 -4.12 3.66 -12.29
N LEU A 9 -4.52 4.43 -13.32
CA LEU A 9 -5.88 4.96 -13.41
C LEU A 9 -6.95 3.86 -13.50
N THR A 10 -6.65 2.73 -14.13
CA THR A 10 -7.57 1.58 -14.17
C THR A 10 -7.74 0.97 -12.79
N LEU A 11 -6.63 0.75 -12.05
CA LEU A 11 -6.70 0.26 -10.67
C LEU A 11 -7.51 1.20 -9.78
N ILE A 12 -7.28 2.51 -9.87
CA ILE A 12 -8.02 3.51 -9.10
C ILE A 12 -9.52 3.43 -9.40
N GLY A 13 -9.92 3.35 -10.66
CA GLY A 13 -11.32 3.17 -11.05
C GLY A 13 -11.93 1.87 -10.51
N ASP A 14 -11.17 0.77 -10.51
CA ASP A 14 -11.60 -0.51 -9.95
C ASP A 14 -11.79 -0.43 -8.42
N VAL A 15 -10.90 0.28 -7.72
CA VAL A 15 -11.03 0.51 -6.27
C VAL A 15 -12.29 1.32 -5.99
N TYR A 16 -12.51 2.45 -6.66
CA TYR A 16 -13.73 3.23 -6.50
C TYR A 16 -15.00 2.39 -6.68
N LYS A 17 -15.04 1.60 -7.74
CA LYS A 17 -16.19 0.76 -8.05
C LYS A 17 -16.47 -0.31 -6.99
N LYS A 18 -15.41 -0.86 -6.36
CA LYS A 18 -15.53 -1.99 -5.43
C LYS A 18 -15.68 -1.56 -3.98
N THR A 19 -15.08 -0.45 -3.58
CA THR A 19 -15.00 -0.03 -2.16
C THR A 19 -15.81 1.22 -1.86
N GLN A 20 -16.48 1.80 -2.87
CA GLN A 20 -17.22 3.07 -2.73
C GLN A 20 -16.37 4.17 -2.04
N TYR A 21 -15.09 4.22 -2.40
CA TYR A 21 -14.11 5.11 -1.77
C TYR A 21 -14.58 6.58 -1.79
N LEU A 22 -14.75 7.18 -0.60
CA LEU A 22 -15.41 8.48 -0.41
C LEU A 22 -14.49 9.70 -0.57
N HIS A 23 -13.18 9.49 -0.80
CA HIS A 23 -12.22 10.59 -0.94
C HIS A 23 -11.80 10.79 -2.40
N GLY A 24 -11.18 11.94 -2.70
CA GLY A 24 -10.72 12.25 -4.05
C GLY A 24 -9.64 11.28 -4.58
N ASP A 25 -9.61 11.12 -5.90
CA ASP A 25 -8.65 10.26 -6.62
C ASP A 25 -7.19 10.67 -6.39
N SER A 26 -6.89 11.94 -6.16
CA SER A 26 -5.54 12.40 -5.78
C SER A 26 -5.06 11.79 -4.45
N SER A 27 -5.95 11.64 -3.47
CA SER A 27 -5.64 10.97 -2.19
C SER A 27 -5.32 9.51 -2.41
N LEU A 28 -6.12 8.82 -3.24
CA LEU A 28 -5.88 7.40 -3.56
C LEU A 28 -4.59 7.20 -4.34
N VAL A 29 -4.26 8.10 -5.29
CA VAL A 29 -2.96 8.09 -5.99
C VAL A 29 -1.80 8.29 -5.02
N SER A 30 -1.92 9.22 -4.08
CA SER A 30 -0.89 9.47 -3.06
C SER A 30 -0.69 8.26 -2.13
N SER A 31 -1.78 7.62 -1.72
CA SER A 31 -1.73 6.39 -0.92
C SER A 31 -1.06 5.26 -1.70
N LEU A 32 -1.43 5.08 -2.98
CA LEU A 32 -0.81 4.09 -3.85
C LEU A 32 0.69 4.35 -4.00
N HIS A 33 1.11 5.61 -4.18
CA HIS A 33 2.51 5.98 -4.22
C HIS A 33 3.24 5.53 -2.94
N SER A 34 2.69 5.85 -1.77
CA SER A 34 3.32 5.52 -0.49
C SER A 34 3.50 4.02 -0.28
N ILE A 35 2.50 3.20 -0.62
CA ILE A 35 2.59 1.74 -0.44
C ILE A 35 3.41 1.02 -1.50
N THR A 36 3.72 1.68 -2.62
CA THR A 36 4.49 1.11 -3.73
C THR A 36 5.92 1.63 -3.82
N ALA A 37 6.25 2.68 -3.05
CA ALA A 37 7.60 3.25 -3.03
C ALA A 37 8.59 2.27 -2.38
N ASP A 38 9.50 1.73 -3.16
CA ASP A 38 10.50 0.74 -2.73
C ASP A 38 11.55 1.30 -1.76
N PHE A 39 11.72 2.63 -1.75
CA PHE A 39 12.58 3.33 -0.80
C PHE A 39 11.89 3.61 0.56
N LEU A 40 10.59 3.35 0.69
CA LEU A 40 9.82 3.44 1.94
C LEU A 40 9.42 2.07 2.48
N ASN A 41 9.31 1.06 1.61
CA ASN A 41 8.77 -0.25 1.93
C ASN A 41 9.75 -1.35 1.50
N ASN A 42 10.26 -2.13 2.45
CA ASN A 42 11.12 -3.27 2.14
C ASN A 42 10.33 -4.47 1.56
N VAL A 43 9.03 -4.53 1.85
CA VAL A 43 8.14 -5.63 1.42
C VAL A 43 6.85 -5.04 0.84
N PRO A 44 6.91 -4.34 -0.31
CA PRO A 44 5.71 -3.74 -0.89
C PRO A 44 4.76 -4.81 -1.45
N CYS A 45 3.45 -4.63 -1.25
CA CYS A 45 2.42 -5.48 -1.87
C CYS A 45 2.34 -5.27 -3.39
N LEU A 46 2.49 -4.04 -3.82
CA LEU A 46 2.41 -3.61 -5.22
C LEU A 46 3.71 -2.95 -5.65
N GLU A 47 4.00 -3.01 -6.94
CA GLU A 47 5.12 -2.32 -7.57
C GLU A 47 4.62 -1.39 -8.67
N ILE A 48 5.12 -0.15 -8.68
CA ILE A 48 4.91 0.78 -9.79
C ILE A 48 5.93 0.51 -10.90
N VAL A 49 5.43 0.53 -12.13
CA VAL A 49 6.24 0.55 -13.33
C VAL A 49 6.21 1.97 -13.91
N GLY A 50 7.32 2.67 -13.77
CA GLY A 50 7.47 4.08 -14.13
C GLY A 50 8.20 4.87 -13.04
N ALA A 51 8.26 6.19 -13.19
CA ALA A 51 8.92 7.07 -12.22
C ALA A 51 8.05 7.24 -10.96
N ASN A 52 8.43 6.59 -9.87
CA ASN A 52 7.69 6.58 -8.59
C ASN A 52 8.45 7.33 -7.47
N GLY A 53 9.28 8.30 -7.82
CA GLY A 53 10.12 9.01 -6.87
C GLY A 53 11.39 8.23 -6.51
N SER A 54 12.09 8.71 -5.51
CA SER A 54 13.31 8.11 -4.97
C SER A 54 13.57 8.62 -3.56
N LEU A 55 14.49 8.00 -2.83
CA LEU A 55 14.88 8.46 -1.48
C LEU A 55 15.33 9.93 -1.48
N ARG A 56 16.01 10.39 -2.54
CA ARG A 56 16.47 11.78 -2.69
C ARG A 56 15.34 12.74 -3.06
N SER A 57 14.35 12.27 -3.79
CA SER A 57 13.21 13.05 -4.29
C SER A 57 11.92 12.26 -4.13
N PRO A 58 11.41 12.12 -2.90
CA PRO A 58 10.27 11.24 -2.61
C PRO A 58 9.00 11.62 -3.38
N ASN A 59 8.79 12.92 -3.60
CA ASN A 59 7.59 13.43 -4.25
C ASN A 59 7.70 13.52 -5.79
N ALA A 60 8.83 13.09 -6.38
CA ALA A 60 9.04 13.15 -7.82
C ALA A 60 8.37 11.96 -8.55
N MET A 61 7.08 11.78 -8.32
CA MET A 61 6.27 10.78 -9.01
C MET A 61 5.73 11.34 -10.32
N ALA A 62 5.77 10.55 -11.39
CA ALA A 62 5.10 10.90 -12.64
C ALA A 62 3.57 10.90 -12.47
N ALA A 63 2.86 11.64 -13.33
CA ALA A 63 1.40 11.62 -13.30
C ALA A 63 0.85 10.20 -13.49
N ALA A 64 -0.22 9.86 -12.77
CA ALA A 64 -0.83 8.51 -12.71
C ALA A 64 -1.14 7.91 -14.10
N ARG A 65 -1.43 8.77 -15.11
CA ARG A 65 -1.67 8.37 -16.50
C ARG A 65 -0.48 7.68 -17.17
N TYR A 66 0.74 7.98 -16.72
CA TYR A 66 1.97 7.42 -17.28
C TYR A 66 2.46 6.20 -16.53
N LEU A 67 1.88 5.93 -15.36
CA LEU A 67 2.28 4.84 -14.49
C LEU A 67 1.45 3.59 -14.72
N SER A 68 2.08 2.45 -14.49
CA SER A 68 1.43 1.16 -14.41
C SER A 68 1.75 0.51 -13.08
N VAL A 69 0.93 -0.44 -12.66
CA VAL A 69 1.08 -1.15 -11.40
C VAL A 69 0.97 -2.65 -11.65
N LYS A 70 1.69 -3.43 -10.88
CA LYS A 70 1.62 -4.90 -10.86
C LYS A 70 1.74 -5.41 -9.42
N LEU A 71 1.34 -6.65 -9.18
CA LEU A 71 1.63 -7.32 -7.91
C LEU A 71 3.13 -7.50 -7.76
N SER A 72 3.64 -7.23 -6.56
CA SER A 72 5.03 -7.52 -6.22
C SER A 72 5.23 -9.02 -5.99
N LYS A 73 6.49 -9.44 -5.92
CA LYS A 73 6.85 -10.81 -5.51
C LYS A 73 6.45 -11.12 -4.05
N TYR A 74 6.20 -10.10 -3.25
CA TYR A 74 5.82 -10.19 -1.84
C TYR A 74 4.31 -10.11 -1.61
N SER A 75 3.49 -9.97 -2.64
CA SER A 75 2.04 -9.79 -2.51
C SER A 75 1.35 -10.92 -1.74
N PHE A 76 1.91 -12.15 -1.78
CA PHE A 76 1.37 -13.30 -1.06
C PHE A 76 1.34 -13.09 0.47
N ILE A 77 2.23 -12.26 1.03
CA ILE A 77 2.27 -11.94 2.47
C ILE A 77 0.99 -11.22 2.90
N TYR A 78 0.40 -10.42 2.01
CA TYR A 78 -0.82 -9.65 2.28
C TYR A 78 -2.10 -10.41 1.94
N GLU A 79 -1.99 -11.56 1.26
CA GLU A 79 -3.11 -12.44 0.94
C GLU A 79 -3.28 -13.58 1.97
N TYR A 80 -2.42 -13.60 3.00
CA TYR A 80 -2.42 -14.63 4.02
C TYR A 80 -3.59 -14.43 5.00
N ASP A 81 -4.24 -15.54 5.38
CA ASP A 81 -5.32 -15.58 6.37
C ASP A 81 -6.51 -14.63 6.13
N ASN A 82 -7.02 -14.59 4.90
CA ASN A 82 -8.23 -13.83 4.56
C ASN A 82 -9.45 -14.22 5.43
N ASP A 83 -9.47 -15.42 5.98
CA ASP A 83 -10.54 -15.92 6.86
C ASP A 83 -10.59 -15.19 8.22
N LEU A 84 -9.51 -14.52 8.60
CA LEU A 84 -9.44 -13.70 9.82
C LEU A 84 -9.93 -12.26 9.61
N TRP A 85 -10.24 -11.86 8.38
CA TRP A 85 -10.64 -10.50 8.08
C TRP A 85 -12.10 -10.26 8.41
N ASN A 86 -12.35 -9.37 9.35
CA ASN A 86 -13.67 -8.79 9.55
C ASN A 86 -13.88 -7.67 8.52
N ASN A 87 -14.81 -7.88 7.61
CA ASN A 87 -15.17 -6.86 6.65
C ASN A 87 -16.14 -5.86 7.29
N LYS A 88 -15.86 -4.57 7.11
CA LYS A 88 -16.83 -3.52 7.42
C LYS A 88 -18.02 -3.63 6.47
N THR A 89 -19.18 -3.26 6.95
CA THR A 89 -20.42 -3.19 6.16
C THR A 89 -20.94 -1.77 6.17
N GLU A 90 -21.26 -1.24 5.00
CA GLU A 90 -21.91 0.05 4.82
C GLU A 90 -23.11 -0.14 3.91
N GLU A 91 -24.29 0.32 4.34
CA GLU A 91 -25.57 0.15 3.63
C GLU A 91 -25.86 -1.30 3.19
N GLY A 92 -25.41 -2.30 3.98
CA GLY A 92 -25.58 -3.72 3.70
C GLY A 92 -24.61 -4.32 2.69
N GLN A 93 -23.64 -3.55 2.20
CA GLN A 93 -22.56 -4.01 1.34
C GLN A 93 -21.26 -4.18 2.12
N GLN A 94 -20.54 -5.26 1.83
CA GLN A 94 -19.19 -5.43 2.35
C GLN A 94 -18.24 -4.46 1.61
N ILE A 95 -17.49 -3.69 2.39
CA ILE A 95 -16.44 -2.80 1.91
C ILE A 95 -15.05 -3.35 2.24
N GLU A 96 -14.10 -2.50 2.63
CA GLU A 96 -12.77 -2.96 3.01
C GLU A 96 -12.77 -3.75 4.34
N PRO A 97 -11.76 -4.59 4.59
CA PRO A 97 -11.57 -5.22 5.89
C PRO A 97 -11.23 -4.16 6.96
N GLU A 98 -11.72 -4.37 8.16
CA GLU A 98 -11.41 -3.50 9.31
C GLU A 98 -9.91 -3.48 9.62
N MET A 99 -9.26 -4.65 9.49
CA MET A 99 -7.83 -4.83 9.72
C MET A 99 -7.31 -5.99 8.88
N MET A 100 -6.08 -5.87 8.41
CA MET A 100 -5.34 -6.96 7.76
C MET A 100 -4.30 -7.51 8.74
N PHE A 101 -4.11 -8.83 8.72
CA PHE A 101 -3.17 -9.54 9.61
C PHE A 101 -2.06 -10.22 8.79
N PRO A 102 -1.10 -9.47 8.23
CA PRO A 102 0.03 -10.08 7.55
C PRO A 102 0.90 -10.85 8.54
N PRO A 103 1.46 -12.02 8.17
CA PRO A 103 2.32 -12.82 9.05
C PRO A 103 3.64 -12.13 9.42
N LEU A 104 4.04 -11.13 8.65
CA LEU A 104 5.19 -10.29 8.93
C LEU A 104 4.74 -8.95 9.51
N CYS A 105 5.41 -8.47 10.55
CA CYS A 105 5.14 -7.15 11.13
C CYS A 105 5.51 -6.03 10.14
N THR A 106 4.55 -5.61 9.33
CA THR A 106 4.76 -4.58 8.30
C THR A 106 5.10 -3.21 8.88
N LEU A 107 4.71 -2.93 10.14
CA LEU A 107 5.10 -1.70 10.84
C LEU A 107 6.63 -1.57 11.00
N LEU A 108 7.33 -2.69 11.13
CA LEU A 108 8.80 -2.72 11.25
C LEU A 108 9.49 -2.73 9.89
N THR A 109 8.85 -3.22 8.85
CA THR A 109 9.44 -3.31 7.50
C THR A 109 9.10 -2.13 6.60
N THR A 110 8.24 -1.22 7.07
CA THR A 110 7.82 -0.01 6.35
C THR A 110 8.15 1.23 7.18
N GLN A 111 8.65 2.27 6.53
CA GLN A 111 8.85 3.54 7.23
C GLN A 111 7.49 4.15 7.58
N SER A 112 7.26 4.40 8.87
CA SER A 112 6.02 4.98 9.38
C SER A 112 6.28 6.31 10.07
N ILE A 113 5.33 7.24 9.94
CA ILE A 113 5.36 8.54 10.61
C ILE A 113 4.08 8.69 11.42
N GLY A 114 4.22 8.86 12.73
CA GLY A 114 3.13 9.18 13.65
C GLY A 114 3.25 10.61 14.12
N LEU A 115 2.16 11.37 14.09
CA LEU A 115 2.09 12.73 14.57
C LEU A 115 1.29 12.78 15.86
N ALA A 116 1.83 13.49 16.86
CA ALA A 116 1.15 13.79 18.12
C ALA A 116 1.41 15.26 18.49
N PRO A 117 0.59 15.89 19.34
CA PRO A 117 0.82 17.26 19.78
C PRO A 117 2.22 17.40 20.43
N GLY A 118 3.07 18.21 19.81
CA GLY A 118 4.44 18.49 20.28
C GLY A 118 5.49 17.42 19.94
N PHE A 119 5.11 16.29 19.31
CA PHE A 119 6.01 15.21 18.98
C PHE A 119 5.74 14.62 17.59
N ALA A 120 6.79 14.11 16.96
CA ALA A 120 6.67 13.28 15.75
C ALA A 120 7.49 12.00 15.95
N PHE A 121 6.85 10.86 15.75
CA PHE A 121 7.53 9.57 15.69
C PHE A 121 7.83 9.25 14.23
N LYS A 122 9.04 8.82 13.98
CA LYS A 122 9.45 8.31 12.66
C LYS A 122 10.19 6.99 12.87
N SER A 123 9.61 5.90 12.37
CA SER A 123 10.28 4.60 12.37
C SER A 123 11.24 4.45 11.18
N PHE A 124 12.19 3.56 11.33
CA PHE A 124 13.00 3.06 10.23
C PHE A 124 12.35 1.80 9.64
N SER A 125 12.59 1.52 8.36
CA SER A 125 12.26 0.22 7.79
C SER A 125 13.43 -0.72 8.03
N TYR A 126 13.20 -1.77 8.83
CA TYR A 126 14.19 -2.79 9.14
C TYR A 126 14.25 -3.86 8.04
N ASN A 127 15.35 -4.58 7.96
CA ASN A 127 15.47 -5.72 7.07
C ASN A 127 14.43 -6.80 7.47
N PRO A 128 13.60 -7.27 6.52
CA PRO A 128 12.59 -8.28 6.83
C PRO A 128 13.14 -9.57 7.45
N LEU A 129 14.36 -9.98 7.11
CA LEU A 129 15.00 -11.17 7.69
C LEU A 129 15.32 -10.96 9.18
N ASP A 130 15.84 -9.78 9.54
CA ASP A 130 16.13 -9.46 10.93
C ASP A 130 14.84 -9.39 11.79
N VAL A 131 13.71 -8.99 11.16
CA VAL A 131 12.40 -8.97 11.83
C VAL A 131 11.84 -10.39 12.04
N ILE A 132 12.17 -11.32 11.16
CA ILE A 132 11.73 -12.73 11.28
C ILE A 132 12.56 -13.44 12.35
N ASP A 133 13.84 -13.10 12.47
CA ASP A 133 14.79 -13.76 13.39
C ASP A 133 14.69 -13.22 14.84
N ALA A 134 13.95 -12.12 15.07
CA ALA A 134 13.78 -11.47 16.38
C ALA A 134 12.61 -12.05 17.19
#